data_019e33fb35779c4fa6503f203767fe99
#
_entry.id   019e33fb35779c4fa6503f203767fe99
#
_cell.length_a   1.000
_cell.length_b   1.000
_cell.length_c   1.000
_cell.angle_alpha   90.00
_cell.angle_beta   90.00
_cell.angle_gamma   90.00
#
_symmetry.space_group_name_H-M   'P 1'
#
loop_
_entity.id
_entity.type
_entity.pdbx_description
1 polymer ?
#
loop_
_entity_poly.entity_id
_entity_poly.type
_entity_poly.pdbx_seq_one_letter_code
_entity_poly.pdbx_strand_id
1 'polypeptide(L)'
;MSTVSKIENGFRGYIFSRPFMEERVPQHVQNIIIRDYCTKKNIHYLLSATEYAMVNSNLILKQLINDLPSIDGIVAYSLFQMPEDNSERQSIFSKIISLNKEIHFAVEGLSLHNNNTFHQIES
;
A
#
# COMPACT_ATOMS: atom_id res chain seq x y z
N MET A 1 -2.33 -28.85 -10.28
CA MET A 1 -2.16 -28.40 -10.26
C MET A 1 -1.66 -27.24 -10.07
N SER A 2 -1.36 -26.91 -10.23
CA SER A 2 -0.55 -25.92 -10.21
C SER A 2 -0.98 -24.57 -9.98
N THR A 3 -2.13 -24.29 -9.94
CA THR A 3 -2.62 -22.97 -9.75
C THR A 3 -2.33 -22.42 -8.38
N VAL A 4 -2.11 -23.27 -7.44
CA VAL A 4 -1.79 -22.78 -6.11
C VAL A 4 -0.52 -22.01 -6.07
N SER A 5 0.33 -22.21 -7.04
CA SER A 5 1.60 -21.52 -7.04
C SER A 5 1.48 -20.03 -7.30
N LYS A 6 0.28 -19.55 -7.61
CA LYS A 6 0.06 -18.14 -7.85
C LYS A 6 0.09 -17.31 -6.57
N ILE A 7 -0.10 -17.93 -5.42
CA ILE A 7 -0.10 -17.19 -4.17
C ILE A 7 1.33 -16.95 -3.74
N GLU A 8 1.63 -15.70 -3.44
CA GLU A 8 2.97 -15.31 -2.99
C GLU A 8 2.90 -14.73 -1.59
N ASN A 9 3.91 -15.05 -0.80
CA ASN A 9 4.03 -14.50 0.53
C ASN A 9 4.84 -13.23 0.43
N GLY A 10 4.22 -12.10 0.67
CA GLY A 10 4.95 -10.85 0.63
C GLY A 10 4.04 -9.68 0.35
N PHE A 11 4.65 -8.51 0.35
CA PHE A 11 3.95 -7.23 0.22
C PHE A 11 4.40 -6.52 -1.04
N ARG A 12 3.43 -5.98 -1.78
CA ARG A 12 3.71 -5.13 -2.93
C ARG A 12 3.88 -3.70 -2.47
N GLY A 13 4.87 -3.00 -3.02
CA GLY A 13 5.03 -1.59 -2.78
C GLY A 13 4.05 -0.78 -3.62
N TYR A 14 3.74 0.44 -3.17
CA TYR A 14 2.89 1.36 -3.91
C TYR A 14 3.54 2.73 -3.88
N ILE A 15 3.86 3.25 -5.06
CA ILE A 15 4.57 4.51 -5.17
C ILE A 15 3.89 5.41 -6.21
N PHE A 16 4.21 6.70 -6.16
CA PHE A 16 3.67 7.70 -7.07
C PHE A 16 4.73 8.16 -8.06
N SER A 17 4.29 8.45 -9.27
CA SER A 17 5.14 9.15 -10.23
C SER A 17 4.78 10.63 -10.32
N ARG A 18 3.79 11.07 -9.54
CA ARG A 18 3.34 12.48 -9.55
C ARG A 18 3.58 13.11 -8.19
N PRO A 19 3.58 14.47 -8.12
CA PRO A 19 3.71 15.14 -6.83
C PRO A 19 2.53 14.84 -5.92
N PHE A 20 2.77 14.87 -4.60
CA PHE A 20 1.72 14.82 -3.61
C PHE A 20 2.19 15.65 -2.42
N MET A 21 1.26 16.24 -1.69
CA MET A 21 1.58 17.14 -0.59
C MET A 21 2.49 18.27 -1.08
N GLU A 22 2.26 18.71 -2.32
CA GLU A 22 3.02 19.78 -2.96
C GLU A 22 4.51 19.48 -3.11
N GLU A 23 4.88 18.22 -3.05
CA GLU A 23 6.26 17.82 -3.22
C GLU A 23 6.38 16.70 -4.22
N ARG A 24 7.52 16.67 -4.91
CA ARG A 24 7.81 15.56 -5.80
C ARG A 24 8.93 14.73 -5.17
N VAL A 25 8.61 13.50 -4.86
CA VAL A 25 9.60 12.57 -4.31
C VAL A 25 9.95 11.58 -5.42
N PRO A 26 11.22 11.49 -5.81
CA PRO A 26 11.61 10.56 -6.87
C PRO A 26 11.21 9.14 -6.54
N GLN A 27 10.86 8.38 -7.59
CA GLN A 27 10.39 7.02 -7.40
C GLN A 27 11.42 6.15 -6.71
N HIS A 28 12.69 6.31 -7.06
CA HIS A 28 13.71 5.47 -6.44
C HIS A 28 13.88 5.77 -4.95
N VAL A 29 13.64 7.02 -4.55
CA VAL A 29 13.67 7.38 -3.12
C VAL A 29 12.50 6.72 -2.41
N GLN A 30 11.31 6.77 -3.00
CA GLN A 30 10.16 6.11 -2.40
C GLN A 30 10.44 4.61 -2.23
N ASN A 31 11.03 3.98 -3.23
CA ASN A 31 11.33 2.56 -3.15
C ASN A 31 12.37 2.24 -2.10
N ILE A 32 13.39 3.08 -1.96
CA ILE A 32 14.41 2.86 -0.95
C ILE A 32 13.77 2.89 0.44
N ILE A 33 12.89 3.84 0.67
CA ILE A 33 12.26 3.99 1.98
C ILE A 33 11.31 2.83 2.25
N ILE A 34 10.57 2.38 1.25
CA ILE A 34 9.70 1.24 1.40
C ILE A 34 10.51 -0.01 1.74
N ARG A 35 11.61 -0.23 1.03
CA ARG A 35 12.43 -1.42 1.25
C ARG A 35 13.08 -1.39 2.62
N ASP A 36 13.53 -0.22 3.05
CA ASP A 36 14.10 -0.07 4.38
C ASP A 36 13.05 -0.39 5.45
N TYR A 37 11.84 0.10 5.25
CA TYR A 37 10.74 -0.20 6.15
C TYR A 37 10.49 -1.71 6.22
N CYS A 38 10.44 -2.36 5.07
CA CYS A 38 10.20 -3.80 5.02
C CYS A 38 11.30 -4.57 5.73
N THR A 39 12.55 -4.15 5.55
CA THR A 39 13.66 -4.80 6.21
C THR A 39 13.55 -4.66 7.73
N LYS A 40 13.23 -3.46 8.20
CA LYS A 40 13.15 -3.22 9.64
C LYS A 40 11.97 -3.92 10.28
N LYS A 41 10.90 -4.14 9.53
CA LYS A 41 9.71 -4.82 10.05
C LYS A 41 9.74 -6.31 9.73
N ASN A 42 10.79 -6.79 9.09
CA ASN A 42 10.91 -8.19 8.72
C ASN A 42 9.75 -8.63 7.82
N ILE A 43 9.44 -7.77 6.87
CA ILE A 43 8.38 -8.01 5.88
C ILE A 43 9.04 -8.37 4.55
N HIS A 44 8.55 -9.41 3.90
CA HIS A 44 9.07 -9.77 2.60
C HIS A 44 8.53 -8.82 1.54
N TYR A 45 9.43 -8.10 0.86
CA TYR A 45 9.08 -7.11 -0.15
C TYR A 45 8.98 -7.77 -1.52
N LEU A 46 7.88 -7.50 -2.22
CA LEU A 46 7.73 -7.84 -3.61
C LEU A 46 7.91 -6.57 -4.43
N LEU A 47 7.71 -6.63 -5.73
CA LEU A 47 7.89 -5.46 -6.57
C LEU A 47 6.89 -4.36 -6.23
N SER A 48 7.31 -3.12 -6.43
CA SER A 48 6.41 -1.99 -6.30
C SER A 48 5.59 -1.78 -7.56
N ALA A 49 4.37 -1.29 -7.37
CA ALA A 49 3.53 -0.81 -8.46
C ALA A 49 3.51 0.71 -8.41
N THR A 50 3.53 1.33 -9.57
CA THR A 50 3.60 2.79 -9.69
C THR A 50 2.28 3.33 -10.21
N GLU A 51 1.70 4.28 -9.48
CA GLU A 51 0.45 4.89 -9.88
C GLU A 51 0.68 5.79 -11.10
N TYR A 52 -0.33 5.89 -11.95
CA TYR A 52 -0.27 6.77 -13.12
C TYR A 52 -0.06 8.21 -12.69
N ALA A 53 0.59 8.98 -13.56
CA ALA A 53 0.93 10.36 -13.25
C ALA A 53 -0.27 11.30 -13.22
N MET A 54 -1.41 10.88 -13.75
CA MET A 54 -2.60 11.73 -13.79
C MET A 54 -3.07 12.08 -12.39
N VAL A 55 -3.47 13.32 -12.24
CA VAL A 55 -3.97 13.81 -10.95
C VAL A 55 -5.16 12.97 -10.52
N ASN A 56 -5.16 12.59 -9.27
CA ASN A 56 -6.23 11.81 -8.64
C ASN A 56 -6.37 10.39 -9.19
N SER A 57 -5.37 9.90 -9.95
CA SER A 57 -5.43 8.52 -10.39
C SER A 57 -5.18 7.58 -9.20
N ASN A 58 -6.00 6.55 -9.10
CA ASN A 58 -5.77 5.49 -8.13
C ASN A 58 -6.06 4.12 -8.76
N LEU A 59 -5.90 4.04 -10.08
CA LEU A 59 -6.19 2.80 -10.80
C LEU A 59 -5.25 1.67 -10.41
N ILE A 60 -3.98 2.00 -10.21
CA ILE A 60 -3.01 0.97 -9.82
C ILE A 60 -3.28 0.52 -8.38
N LEU A 61 -3.66 1.45 -7.50
CA LEU A 61 -4.03 1.07 -6.15
C LEU A 61 -5.20 0.09 -6.18
N LYS A 62 -6.18 0.34 -7.02
CA LYS A 62 -7.32 -0.55 -7.13
C LYS A 62 -6.91 -1.92 -7.66
N GLN A 63 -5.95 -1.97 -8.57
CA GLN A 63 -5.43 -3.24 -9.03
C GLN A 63 -4.75 -4.01 -7.92
N LEU A 64 -3.96 -3.31 -7.08
CA LEU A 64 -3.33 -3.96 -5.94
C LEU A 64 -4.37 -4.51 -4.97
N ILE A 65 -5.45 -3.77 -4.76
CA ILE A 65 -6.53 -4.24 -3.89
C ILE A 65 -7.14 -5.52 -4.46
N ASN A 66 -7.31 -5.57 -5.78
CA ASN A 66 -7.84 -6.78 -6.42
C ASN A 66 -6.88 -7.95 -6.32
N ASP A 67 -5.59 -7.69 -6.20
CA ASP A 67 -4.58 -8.73 -6.10
C ASP A 67 -4.37 -9.22 -4.66
N LEU A 68 -5.01 -8.59 -3.68
CA LEU A 68 -4.79 -8.92 -2.28
C LEU A 68 -4.97 -10.41 -1.94
N PRO A 69 -5.91 -11.13 -2.56
CA PRO A 69 -6.02 -12.56 -2.23
C PRO A 69 -4.75 -13.35 -2.50
N SER A 70 -3.87 -12.88 -3.37
CA SER A 70 -2.66 -13.61 -3.70
C SER A 70 -1.40 -13.07 -3.05
N ILE A 71 -1.49 -12.00 -2.25
CA ILE A 71 -0.33 -11.43 -1.55
C ILE A 71 -0.72 -11.16 -0.11
N ASP A 72 0.25 -10.78 0.71
CA ASP A 72 -0.02 -10.53 2.13
C ASP A 72 -0.50 -9.11 2.39
N GLY A 73 -0.14 -8.18 1.53
CA GLY A 73 -0.57 -6.81 1.74
C GLY A 73 0.19 -5.82 0.87
N ILE A 74 0.10 -4.56 1.26
CA ILE A 74 0.65 -3.43 0.51
C ILE A 74 1.50 -2.58 1.45
N VAL A 75 2.63 -2.08 0.96
CA VAL A 75 3.41 -1.07 1.66
C VAL A 75 3.45 0.15 0.78
N ALA A 76 2.70 1.19 1.16
CA ALA A 76 2.73 2.47 0.46
C ALA A 76 3.84 3.33 1.04
N TYR A 77 4.37 4.24 0.23
CA TYR A 77 5.38 5.16 0.71
C TYR A 77 4.81 6.04 1.82
N SER A 78 3.62 6.59 1.64
CA SER A 78 3.03 7.51 2.60
C SER A 78 1.51 7.38 2.62
N LEU A 79 0.94 7.58 3.81
CA LEU A 79 -0.51 7.63 3.98
C LEU A 79 -1.15 8.66 3.05
N PHE A 80 -0.42 9.74 2.75
CA PHE A 80 -0.95 10.80 1.91
C PHE A 80 -1.05 10.42 0.45
N GLN A 81 -0.64 9.22 0.07
CA GLN A 81 -0.87 8.69 -1.26
C GLN A 81 -2.25 8.04 -1.40
N MET A 82 -2.95 7.89 -0.29
CA MET A 82 -4.30 7.33 -0.33
C MET A 82 -5.27 8.36 -0.89
N PRO A 83 -6.42 7.91 -1.44
CA PRO A 83 -7.41 8.85 -1.97
C PRO A 83 -7.82 9.89 -0.93
N GLU A 84 -7.99 11.13 -1.37
CA GLU A 84 -8.40 12.20 -0.48
C GLU A 84 -9.84 12.07 -0.06
N ASP A 85 -10.67 11.50 -0.92
CA ASP A 85 -12.07 11.29 -0.58
C ASP A 85 -12.20 10.32 0.57
N ASN A 86 -12.86 10.76 1.64
CA ASN A 86 -12.95 9.95 2.85
C ASN A 86 -13.69 8.64 2.61
N SER A 87 -14.76 8.68 1.85
CA SER A 87 -15.54 7.47 1.57
C SER A 87 -14.72 6.45 0.79
N GLU A 88 -13.98 6.92 -0.19
CA GLU A 88 -13.17 6.04 -1.00
C GLU A 88 -12.05 5.43 -0.17
N ARG A 89 -11.40 6.23 0.66
CA ARG A 89 -10.33 5.75 1.51
C ARG A 89 -10.85 4.71 2.51
N GLN A 90 -12.00 4.97 3.11
CA GLN A 90 -12.60 4.03 4.05
C GLN A 90 -12.99 2.73 3.36
N SER A 91 -13.47 2.81 2.14
CA SER A 91 -13.81 1.62 1.37
C SER A 91 -12.59 0.74 1.15
N ILE A 92 -11.46 1.35 0.81
CA ILE A 92 -10.22 0.61 0.58
C ILE A 92 -9.77 -0.06 1.88
N PHE A 93 -9.78 0.69 2.98
CA PHE A 93 -9.34 0.14 4.26
C PHE A 93 -10.24 -1.01 4.70
N SER A 94 -11.55 -0.84 4.53
CA SER A 94 -12.50 -1.90 4.91
C SER A 94 -12.25 -3.16 4.09
N LYS A 95 -11.95 -3.01 2.82
CA LYS A 95 -11.69 -4.16 1.97
C LYS A 95 -10.44 -4.92 2.43
N ILE A 96 -9.39 -4.18 2.76
CA ILE A 96 -8.15 -4.78 3.23
C ILE A 96 -8.40 -5.57 4.51
N ILE A 97 -9.13 -4.97 5.44
CA ILE A 97 -9.46 -5.62 6.71
C ILE A 97 -10.30 -6.86 6.48
N SER A 98 -11.31 -6.75 5.59
CA SER A 98 -12.21 -7.86 5.35
C SER A 98 -11.51 -9.07 4.75
N LEU A 99 -10.41 -8.84 4.05
CA LEU A 99 -9.61 -9.93 3.47
C LEU A 99 -8.55 -10.43 4.43
N ASN A 100 -8.48 -9.85 5.62
CA ASN A 100 -7.49 -10.19 6.62
C ASN A 100 -6.06 -9.93 6.11
N LYS A 101 -5.91 -8.84 5.39
CA LYS A 101 -4.61 -8.41 4.85
C LYS A 101 -4.19 -7.14 5.54
N GLU A 102 -3.05 -6.57 5.14
CA GLU A 102 -2.46 -5.42 5.81
C GLU A 102 -2.06 -4.36 4.79
N ILE A 103 -2.08 -3.11 5.23
CA ILE A 103 -1.43 -2.03 4.49
C ILE A 103 -0.58 -1.24 5.47
N HIS A 104 0.64 -0.94 5.05
CA HIS A 104 1.61 -0.21 5.84
C HIS A 104 1.96 1.08 5.13
N PHE A 105 2.33 2.10 5.90
CA PHE A 105 2.72 3.41 5.38
C PHE A 105 4.12 3.72 5.92
N ALA A 106 5.10 3.65 5.02
CA ALA A 106 6.51 3.62 5.45
C ALA A 106 6.95 4.91 6.13
N VAL A 107 6.58 6.07 5.58
CA VAL A 107 7.02 7.35 6.15
C VAL A 107 6.46 7.54 7.53
N GLU A 108 5.18 7.25 7.72
CA GLU A 108 4.53 7.48 9.01
C GLU A 108 4.76 6.36 10.01
N GLY A 109 5.23 5.21 9.53
CA GLY A 109 5.42 4.06 10.41
C GLY A 109 4.11 3.51 10.94
N LEU A 110 3.04 3.66 10.18
CA LEU A 110 1.71 3.19 10.57
C LEU A 110 1.33 1.97 9.77
N SER A 111 0.46 1.17 10.36
CA SER A 111 -0.09 0.03 9.64
C SER A 111 -1.54 -0.17 10.01
N LEU A 112 -2.29 -0.71 9.07
CA LEU A 112 -3.67 -1.07 9.27
C LEU A 112 -3.80 -2.56 9.00
N HIS A 113 -4.28 -3.28 9.97
CA HIS A 113 -4.54 -4.70 9.81
C HIS A 113 -5.67 -5.07 10.74
N ASN A 114 -6.00 -6.32 10.75
CA ASN A 114 -7.08 -6.80 11.57
C ASN A 114 -6.91 -6.33 13.01
N ASN A 115 -7.98 -6.09 13.71
CA ASN A 115 -7.99 -5.70 15.12
C ASN A 115 -7.69 -4.29 15.38
N ASN A 116 -8.33 -3.38 15.26
CA ASN A 116 -8.35 -2.04 15.85
C ASN A 116 -7.22 -1.09 15.54
N THR A 117 -6.30 -1.42 14.69
CA THR A 117 -5.34 -0.42 14.27
C THR A 117 -5.99 0.64 13.39
N PHE A 118 -7.20 0.38 12.95
CA PHE A 118 -7.93 1.34 12.14
C PHE A 118 -8.02 2.70 12.81
N HIS A 119 -8.20 2.71 14.12
CA HIS A 119 -8.30 3.96 14.86
C HIS A 119 -7.00 4.75 14.87
N GLN A 120 -5.87 4.08 14.86
CA GLN A 120 -4.60 4.76 14.88
C GLN A 120 -4.37 5.55 13.61
N ILE A 121 -4.85 5.04 12.48
CA ILE A 121 -4.67 5.72 11.20
C ILE A 121 -5.66 6.85 11.06
N GLU A 122 -6.87 6.68 11.56
CA GLU A 122 -7.90 7.69 11.41
C GLU A 122 -7.74 8.86 12.36
N SER A 123 -7.08 8.63 13.47
CA SER A 123 -6.87 9.74 14.40
C SER A 123 -5.67 10.56 13.99
#